data_9d0159e89051ef8ed4bb2b46fd0d0901
#
_entry.id   9d0159e89051ef8ed4bb2b46fd0d0901
#
_cell.length_a   1.000
_cell.length_b   1.000
_cell.length_c   1.000
_cell.angle_alpha   90.00
_cell.angle_beta   90.00
_cell.angle_gamma   90.00
#
_symmetry.space_group_name_H-M   'P 1'
#
loop_
_entity.id
_entity.type
_entity.pdbx_description
1 polymer ?
#
loop_
_entity_poly.entity_id
_entity_poly.type
_entity_poly.pdbx_seq_one_letter_code
_entity_poly.pdbx_strand_id
1 'polypeptide(L)'
;MGEGASKISFPVIAERAGVNPTTLYRRWADVNGLLEEVAVAALTRDGESVPDTGSLEEDLTQWAMIIAADIARPERTRYLRAMVSARAEIIASCPVMDTRQAQASEMVRRANERGEPTPTVLQILDHVIAPLYHHVAFALEVDGKYARRLVRDVLAMVH
;
A
#
# COMPACT_ATOMS: atom_id res chain seq x y z
N MET A 1 11.64 25.73 -20.27
CA MET A 1 10.74 26.31 -19.25
C MET A 1 10.03 25.14 -18.58
N GLY A 2 10.50 24.73 -17.38
CA GLY A 2 9.93 23.62 -16.64
C GLY A 2 8.65 24.08 -15.93
N GLU A 3 7.53 23.45 -16.27
CA GLU A 3 6.32 23.56 -15.46
C GLU A 3 6.63 22.90 -14.11
N GLY A 4 6.76 23.76 -13.08
CA GLY A 4 6.97 23.33 -11.72
C GLY A 4 5.85 22.40 -11.28
N ALA A 5 6.21 21.20 -10.83
CA ALA A 5 5.30 20.34 -10.11
C ALA A 5 4.67 21.17 -8.99
N SER A 6 3.39 21.52 -9.12
CA SER A 6 2.69 22.33 -8.13
C SER A 6 2.73 21.54 -6.81
N LYS A 7 3.46 22.06 -5.85
CA LYS A 7 3.61 21.48 -4.53
C LYS A 7 2.21 21.26 -3.94
N ILE A 8 1.86 20.02 -3.66
CA ILE A 8 0.57 19.68 -3.05
C ILE A 8 0.48 20.45 -1.72
N SER A 9 -0.56 21.27 -1.57
CA SER A 9 -0.80 22.08 -0.38
C SER A 9 -2.30 22.21 -0.10
N PHE A 10 -2.68 22.48 1.13
CA PHE A 10 -4.10 22.66 1.49
C PHE A 10 -4.83 23.70 0.65
N PRO A 11 -4.27 24.88 0.34
CA PRO A 11 -4.94 25.82 -0.55
C PRO A 11 -5.26 25.25 -1.93
N VAL A 12 -4.30 24.53 -2.54
CA VAL A 12 -4.49 23.90 -3.87
C VAL A 12 -5.55 22.80 -3.80
N ILE A 13 -5.53 21.98 -2.74
CA ILE A 13 -6.52 20.90 -2.55
C ILE A 13 -7.90 21.51 -2.33
N ALA A 14 -8.01 22.51 -1.47
CA ALA A 14 -9.27 23.18 -1.13
C ALA A 14 -9.91 23.85 -2.36
N GLU A 15 -9.12 24.53 -3.17
CA GLU A 15 -9.57 25.16 -4.42
C GLU A 15 -10.15 24.11 -5.37
N ARG A 16 -9.44 22.99 -5.59
CA ARG A 16 -9.91 21.91 -6.46
C ARG A 16 -11.14 21.18 -5.93
N ALA A 17 -11.24 21.04 -4.61
CA ALA A 17 -12.38 20.41 -3.95
C ALA A 17 -13.59 21.34 -3.75
N GLY A 18 -13.43 22.63 -4.01
CA GLY A 18 -14.50 23.63 -3.79
C GLY A 18 -14.84 23.84 -2.32
N VAL A 19 -13.87 23.66 -1.41
CA VAL A 19 -14.04 23.82 0.05
C VAL A 19 -13.17 24.92 0.59
N ASN A 20 -13.52 25.45 1.78
CA ASN A 20 -12.68 26.45 2.44
C ASN A 20 -11.40 25.78 2.99
N PRO A 21 -10.20 26.33 2.74
CA PRO A 21 -8.93 25.81 3.27
C PRO A 21 -8.93 25.61 4.79
N THR A 22 -9.62 26.46 5.55
CA THR A 22 -9.76 26.36 7.01
C THR A 22 -10.38 25.02 7.43
N THR A 23 -11.24 24.43 6.60
CA THR A 23 -11.84 23.12 6.87
C THR A 23 -10.78 22.01 6.88
N LEU A 24 -9.79 22.11 6.00
CA LEU A 24 -8.69 21.16 5.93
C LEU A 24 -7.74 21.33 7.13
N TYR A 25 -7.33 22.57 7.44
CA TYR A 25 -6.47 22.86 8.60
C TYR A 25 -7.08 22.47 9.93
N ARG A 26 -8.41 22.45 10.04
CA ARG A 26 -9.10 22.03 11.26
C ARG A 26 -9.05 20.50 11.47
N ARG A 27 -9.01 19.74 10.38
CA ARG A 27 -9.10 18.26 10.43
C ARG A 27 -7.73 17.59 10.37
N TRP A 28 -6.79 18.15 9.63
CA TRP A 28 -5.44 17.58 9.44
C TRP A 28 -4.38 18.59 9.83
N ALA A 29 -3.37 18.13 10.57
CA ALA A 29 -2.25 18.97 10.98
C ALA A 29 -1.44 19.48 9.79
N ASP A 30 -1.30 18.64 8.76
CA ASP A 30 -0.60 18.93 7.52
C ASP A 30 -1.17 18.10 6.34
N VAL A 31 -0.62 18.34 5.16
CA VAL A 31 -1.01 17.63 3.93
C VAL A 31 -0.74 16.13 4.02
N ASN A 32 0.29 15.71 4.76
CA ASN A 32 0.65 14.30 4.88
C ASN A 32 -0.43 13.53 5.63
N GLY A 33 -0.96 14.08 6.72
CA GLY A 33 -2.08 13.47 7.44
C GLY A 33 -3.34 13.29 6.58
N LEU A 34 -3.63 14.27 5.71
CA LEU A 34 -4.71 14.12 4.72
C LEU A 34 -4.40 13.02 3.72
N LEU A 35 -3.18 12.99 3.19
CA LEU A 35 -2.78 12.01 2.19
C LEU A 35 -2.76 10.58 2.78
N GLU A 36 -2.37 10.41 4.03
CA GLU A 36 -2.43 9.13 4.73
C GLU A 36 -3.87 8.65 4.91
N GLU A 37 -4.79 9.53 5.32
CA GLU A 37 -6.21 9.17 5.45
C GLU A 37 -6.82 8.78 4.10
N VAL A 38 -6.46 9.49 3.02
CA VAL A 38 -6.90 9.16 1.66
C VAL A 38 -6.37 7.80 1.23
N ALA A 39 -5.12 7.47 1.56
CA ALA A 39 -4.54 6.16 1.23
C ALA A 39 -5.26 5.02 1.95
N VAL A 40 -5.49 5.16 3.25
CA VAL A 40 -6.23 4.17 4.04
C VAL A 40 -7.66 4.03 3.51
N ALA A 41 -8.36 5.14 3.26
CA ALA A 41 -9.72 5.11 2.72
C ALA A 41 -9.81 4.45 1.34
N ALA A 42 -8.78 4.57 0.53
CA ALA A 42 -8.71 3.91 -0.75
C ALA A 42 -8.46 2.40 -0.61
N LEU A 43 -7.60 1.99 0.33
CA LEU A 43 -7.37 0.57 0.64
C LEU A 43 -8.63 -0.10 1.16
N THR A 44 -9.39 0.56 2.04
CA THR A 44 -10.62 0.04 2.62
C THR A 44 -11.77 0.00 1.60
N ARG A 45 -11.77 0.87 0.61
CA ARG A 45 -12.82 0.92 -0.42
C ARG A 45 -12.68 -0.18 -1.46
N ASP A 46 -11.45 -0.57 -1.79
CA ASP A 46 -11.13 -1.54 -2.85
C ASP A 46 -10.94 -2.99 -2.33
N GLY A 47 -11.11 -3.25 -1.04
CA GLY A 47 -10.99 -4.61 -0.50
C GLY A 47 -10.58 -4.67 0.95
N GLU A 48 -11.54 -4.51 1.85
CA GLU A 48 -11.32 -4.79 3.28
C GLU A 48 -11.10 -6.28 3.55
N SER A 49 -11.67 -7.15 2.72
CA SER A 49 -11.48 -8.59 2.87
C SER A 49 -10.31 -9.08 2.04
N VAL A 50 -9.35 -9.68 2.73
CA VAL A 50 -8.30 -10.46 2.05
C VAL A 50 -8.91 -11.70 1.40
N PRO A 51 -8.33 -12.21 0.30
CA PRO A 51 -8.75 -13.46 -0.32
C PRO A 51 -8.85 -14.60 0.70
N ASP A 52 -9.78 -15.50 0.50
CA ASP A 52 -10.01 -16.69 1.32
C ASP A 52 -10.39 -17.85 0.41
N THR A 53 -9.40 -18.38 -0.30
CA THR A 53 -9.56 -19.42 -1.31
C THR A 53 -9.44 -20.84 -0.72
N GLY A 54 -8.98 -20.92 0.52
CA GLY A 54 -8.64 -22.19 1.17
C GLY A 54 -7.17 -22.61 1.01
N SER A 55 -6.33 -21.76 0.40
CA SER A 55 -4.89 -21.99 0.20
C SER A 55 -4.12 -20.69 0.43
N LEU A 56 -3.09 -20.71 1.27
CA LEU A 56 -2.25 -19.53 1.51
C LEU A 56 -1.55 -19.05 0.24
N GLU A 57 -1.08 -19.96 -0.60
CA GLU A 57 -0.44 -19.61 -1.87
C GLU A 57 -1.39 -18.82 -2.77
N GLU A 58 -2.62 -19.27 -2.89
CA GLU A 58 -3.61 -18.61 -3.74
C GLU A 58 -4.08 -17.28 -3.13
N ASP A 59 -4.30 -17.24 -1.81
CA ASP A 59 -4.66 -16.03 -1.07
C ASP A 59 -3.59 -14.95 -1.24
N LEU A 60 -2.31 -15.27 -0.98
CA LEU A 60 -1.19 -14.34 -1.16
C LEU A 60 -1.02 -13.91 -2.62
N THR A 61 -1.22 -14.84 -3.56
CA THR A 61 -1.07 -14.53 -4.98
C THR A 61 -2.14 -13.55 -5.45
N GLN A 62 -3.39 -13.78 -5.13
CA GLN A 62 -4.49 -12.87 -5.47
C GLN A 62 -4.31 -11.52 -4.79
N TRP A 63 -3.99 -11.50 -3.51
CA TRP A 63 -3.75 -10.28 -2.75
C TRP A 63 -2.59 -9.44 -3.33
N ALA A 64 -1.44 -10.06 -3.60
CA ALA A 64 -0.30 -9.38 -4.19
C ALA A 64 -0.60 -8.82 -5.60
N MET A 65 -1.37 -9.56 -6.40
CA MET A 65 -1.80 -9.10 -7.73
C MET A 65 -2.78 -7.92 -7.66
N ILE A 66 -3.72 -7.92 -6.71
CA ILE A 66 -4.63 -6.80 -6.47
C ILE A 66 -3.84 -5.55 -6.09
N ILE A 67 -2.88 -5.70 -5.16
CA ILE A 67 -2.00 -4.59 -4.76
C ILE A 67 -1.18 -4.08 -5.95
N ALA A 68 -0.53 -4.97 -6.69
CA ALA A 68 0.28 -4.61 -7.85
C ALA A 68 -0.54 -3.83 -8.89
N ALA A 69 -1.74 -4.29 -9.21
CA ALA A 69 -2.65 -3.62 -10.14
C ALA A 69 -3.10 -2.24 -9.62
N ASP A 70 -3.37 -2.11 -8.33
CA ASP A 70 -3.78 -0.83 -7.74
C ASP A 70 -2.65 0.20 -7.74
N ILE A 71 -1.47 -0.17 -7.22
CA ILE A 71 -0.35 0.77 -7.11
C ILE A 71 0.28 1.13 -8.46
N ALA A 72 0.06 0.33 -9.52
CA ALA A 72 0.48 0.63 -10.88
C ALA A 72 -0.40 1.68 -11.57
N ARG A 73 -1.58 2.00 -11.04
CA ARG A 73 -2.43 3.07 -11.60
C ARG A 73 -1.70 4.41 -11.53
N PRO A 74 -1.73 5.24 -12.60
CA PRO A 74 -0.98 6.50 -12.64
C PRO A 74 -1.26 7.44 -11.47
N GLU A 75 -2.51 7.57 -11.04
CA GLU A 75 -2.94 8.37 -9.90
C GLU A 75 -2.37 7.84 -8.57
N ARG A 76 -2.34 6.50 -8.39
CA ARG A 76 -1.77 5.84 -7.22
C ARG A 76 -0.26 5.99 -7.17
N THR A 77 0.40 5.76 -8.29
CA THR A 77 1.85 5.94 -8.43
C THR A 77 2.28 7.37 -8.09
N ARG A 78 1.59 8.39 -8.61
CA ARG A 78 1.86 9.80 -8.29
C ARG A 78 1.69 10.07 -6.80
N TYR A 79 0.62 9.55 -6.22
CA TYR A 79 0.31 9.69 -4.81
C TYR A 79 1.39 9.04 -3.92
N LEU A 80 1.75 7.78 -4.17
CA LEU A 80 2.77 7.05 -3.41
C LEU A 80 4.13 7.76 -3.47
N ARG A 81 4.52 8.27 -4.63
CA ARG A 81 5.76 9.04 -4.78
C ARG A 81 5.72 10.35 -4.01
N ALA A 82 4.60 11.06 -4.06
CA ALA A 82 4.41 12.29 -3.29
C ALA A 82 4.50 12.02 -1.79
N MET A 83 3.87 10.95 -1.31
CA MET A 83 3.90 10.52 0.09
C MET A 83 5.31 10.17 0.57
N VAL A 84 6.08 9.43 -0.23
CA VAL A 84 7.49 9.09 0.09
C VAL A 84 8.35 10.35 0.15
N SER A 85 8.18 11.28 -0.81
CA SER A 85 8.95 12.53 -0.87
C SER A 85 8.60 13.52 0.25
N ALA A 86 7.37 13.46 0.77
CA ALA A 86 6.90 14.38 1.81
C ALA A 86 7.28 13.95 3.23
N ARG A 87 7.67 12.70 3.43
CA ARG A 87 8.12 12.20 4.74
C ARG A 87 9.53 12.67 5.04
N ALA A 88 9.60 13.81 5.75
CA ALA A 88 10.87 14.36 6.24
C ALA A 88 11.39 13.66 7.50
N GLU A 89 10.51 12.97 8.26
CA GLU A 89 10.85 12.30 9.51
C GLU A 89 10.25 10.89 9.57
N ILE A 90 11.09 9.89 9.84
CA ILE A 90 10.76 8.44 9.88
C ILE A 90 10.23 8.05 11.28
N ILE A 91 9.38 8.84 11.91
CA ILE A 91 9.03 8.63 13.32
C ILE A 91 7.60 8.09 13.52
N ALA A 92 6.75 8.14 12.51
CA ALA A 92 5.37 7.66 12.64
C ALA A 92 5.16 6.34 11.90
N SER A 93 4.30 5.47 12.45
CA SER A 93 3.79 4.29 11.75
C SER A 93 3.19 4.70 10.40
N CYS A 94 3.25 3.79 9.43
CA CYS A 94 2.66 4.02 8.12
C CYS A 94 1.29 3.30 8.08
N PRO A 95 0.15 4.01 8.12
CA PRO A 95 -1.17 3.37 8.16
C PRO A 95 -1.40 2.38 7.01
N VAL A 96 -0.79 2.64 5.85
CA VAL A 96 -0.81 1.70 4.72
C VAL A 96 -0.09 0.40 5.08
N MET A 97 1.07 0.48 5.72
CA MET A 97 1.82 -0.72 6.13
C MET A 97 1.15 -1.43 7.30
N ASP A 98 0.56 -0.71 8.24
CA ASP A 98 -0.22 -1.28 9.33
C ASP A 98 -1.41 -2.09 8.78
N THR A 99 -2.10 -1.57 7.77
CA THR A 99 -3.17 -2.29 7.08
C THR A 99 -2.66 -3.53 6.37
N ARG A 100 -1.52 -3.45 5.65
CA ARG A 100 -0.92 -4.62 4.97
C ARG A 100 -0.48 -5.68 5.97
N GLN A 101 0.06 -5.28 7.11
CA GLN A 101 0.42 -6.19 8.20
C GLN A 101 -0.81 -6.91 8.77
N ALA A 102 -1.90 -6.20 9.02
CA ALA A 102 -3.14 -6.80 9.51
C ALA A 102 -3.72 -7.80 8.48
N GLN A 103 -3.71 -7.47 7.20
CA GLN A 103 -4.15 -8.34 6.11
C GLN A 103 -3.30 -9.61 6.02
N ALA A 104 -1.97 -9.49 6.03
CA ALA A 104 -1.07 -10.64 6.02
C ALA A 104 -1.25 -11.52 7.27
N SER A 105 -1.43 -10.90 8.44
CA SER A 105 -1.67 -11.62 9.70
C SER A 105 -2.94 -12.48 9.64
N GLU A 106 -4.00 -11.97 9.04
CA GLU A 106 -5.26 -12.72 8.88
C GLU A 106 -5.10 -13.92 7.96
N MET A 107 -4.41 -13.77 6.82
CA MET A 107 -4.15 -14.89 5.90
C MET A 107 -3.28 -15.96 6.55
N VAL A 108 -2.21 -15.57 7.26
CA VAL A 108 -1.34 -16.49 8.00
C VAL A 108 -2.11 -17.21 9.11
N ARG A 109 -2.98 -16.51 9.85
CA ARG A 109 -3.82 -17.12 10.89
C ARG A 109 -4.69 -18.24 10.31
N ARG A 110 -5.40 -17.96 9.20
CA ARG A 110 -6.26 -18.94 8.53
C ARG A 110 -5.47 -20.16 8.02
N ALA A 111 -4.31 -19.91 7.42
CA ALA A 111 -3.43 -20.98 6.93
C ALA A 111 -2.92 -21.86 8.08
N ASN A 112 -2.52 -21.28 9.21
CA ASN A 112 -2.12 -22.03 10.40
C ASN A 112 -3.27 -22.88 10.96
N GLU A 113 -4.51 -22.38 10.95
CA GLU A 113 -5.69 -23.15 11.36
C GLU A 113 -5.97 -24.34 10.44
N ARG A 114 -5.58 -24.25 9.17
CA ARG A 114 -5.64 -25.36 8.20
C ARG A 114 -4.42 -26.31 8.29
N GLY A 115 -3.41 -25.96 9.09
CA GLY A 115 -2.18 -26.75 9.21
C GLY A 115 -1.21 -26.57 8.03
N GLU A 116 -1.35 -25.51 7.26
CA GLU A 116 -0.43 -25.18 6.17
C GLU A 116 0.90 -24.64 6.73
N PRO A 117 2.06 -24.95 6.09
CA PRO A 117 3.31 -24.27 6.39
C PRO A 117 3.20 -22.79 6.00
N THR A 118 3.57 -21.88 6.91
CA THR A 118 3.42 -20.45 6.71
C THR A 118 4.73 -19.69 6.88
N PRO A 119 5.05 -18.74 5.99
CA PRO A 119 6.05 -17.73 6.28
C PRO A 119 5.57 -16.85 7.43
N THR A 120 6.50 -16.18 8.10
CA THR A 120 6.13 -15.16 9.06
C THR A 120 5.50 -13.95 8.37
N VAL A 121 4.66 -13.20 9.08
CA VAL A 121 4.07 -11.95 8.57
C VAL A 121 5.17 -10.99 8.11
N LEU A 122 6.27 -10.90 8.86
CA LEU A 122 7.41 -10.05 8.50
C LEU A 122 8.06 -10.49 7.17
N GLN A 123 8.24 -11.80 6.95
CA GLN A 123 8.74 -12.30 5.67
C GLN A 123 7.82 -11.91 4.51
N ILE A 124 6.50 -11.98 4.70
CA ILE A 124 5.54 -11.53 3.67
C ILE A 124 5.68 -10.03 3.39
N LEU A 125 5.81 -9.22 4.43
CA LEU A 125 5.99 -7.78 4.26
C LEU A 125 7.31 -7.45 3.55
N ASP A 126 8.41 -8.07 3.95
CA ASP A 126 9.74 -7.78 3.42
C ASP A 126 9.96 -8.32 2.01
N HIS A 127 9.38 -9.49 1.67
CA HIS A 127 9.64 -10.17 0.40
C HIS A 127 8.51 -10.07 -0.62
N VAL A 128 7.32 -9.63 -0.23
CA VAL A 128 6.21 -9.40 -1.17
C VAL A 128 5.82 -7.93 -1.22
N ILE A 129 5.51 -7.34 -0.08
CA ILE A 129 4.94 -5.98 -0.04
C ILE A 129 6.00 -4.92 -0.31
N ALA A 130 7.11 -4.94 0.42
CA ALA A 130 8.17 -3.95 0.25
C ALA A 130 8.70 -3.88 -1.19
N PRO A 131 9.00 -4.99 -1.90
CA PRO A 131 9.41 -4.94 -3.29
C PRO A 131 8.39 -4.32 -4.24
N LEU A 132 7.09 -4.58 -4.05
CA LEU A 132 6.04 -3.96 -4.86
C LEU A 132 6.06 -2.43 -4.74
N TYR A 133 6.07 -1.92 -3.51
CA TYR A 133 6.12 -0.48 -3.27
C TYR A 133 7.45 0.15 -3.69
N HIS A 134 8.57 -0.56 -3.51
CA HIS A 134 9.88 -0.13 -4.00
C HIS A 134 9.86 0.09 -5.53
N HIS A 135 9.34 -0.86 -6.29
CA HIS A 135 9.26 -0.73 -7.74
C HIS A 135 8.47 0.53 -8.16
N VAL A 136 7.33 0.77 -7.53
CA VAL A 136 6.54 1.99 -7.80
C VAL A 136 7.31 3.26 -7.43
N ALA A 137 7.98 3.27 -6.28
CA ALA A 137 8.76 4.44 -5.83
C ALA A 137 9.87 4.81 -6.83
N PHE A 138 10.52 3.82 -7.43
CA PHE A 138 11.64 3.99 -8.36
C PHE A 138 11.26 3.89 -9.85
N ALA A 139 9.96 3.94 -10.17
CA ALA A 139 9.45 3.86 -11.55
C ALA A 139 9.84 2.57 -12.30
N LEU A 140 9.97 1.48 -11.57
CA LEU A 140 10.17 0.15 -12.16
C LEU A 140 8.82 -0.47 -12.48
N GLU A 141 8.83 -1.45 -13.39
CA GLU A 141 7.61 -2.14 -13.79
C GLU A 141 7.05 -2.98 -12.65
N VAL A 142 5.73 -2.89 -12.45
CA VAL A 142 4.97 -3.71 -11.49
C VAL A 142 3.79 -4.33 -12.23
N ASP A 143 3.79 -5.65 -12.34
CA ASP A 143 2.73 -6.43 -12.97
C ASP A 143 2.37 -7.67 -12.16
N GLY A 144 1.34 -8.39 -12.59
CA GLY A 144 0.91 -9.63 -11.94
C GLY A 144 1.93 -10.77 -12.04
N LYS A 145 2.82 -10.76 -13.03
CA LYS A 145 3.89 -11.75 -13.15
C LYS A 145 4.95 -11.54 -12.09
N TYR A 146 5.31 -10.28 -11.85
CA TYR A 146 6.22 -9.90 -10.79
C TYR A 146 5.65 -10.25 -9.41
N ALA A 147 4.38 -9.91 -9.15
CA ALA A 147 3.71 -10.23 -7.90
C ALA A 147 3.70 -11.74 -7.61
N ARG A 148 3.34 -12.56 -8.59
CA ARG A 148 3.38 -14.03 -8.44
C ARG A 148 4.77 -14.58 -8.16
N ARG A 149 5.81 -13.99 -8.74
CA ARG A 149 7.19 -14.38 -8.46
C ARG A 149 7.53 -14.14 -7.00
N LEU A 150 7.23 -12.96 -6.47
CA LEU A 150 7.51 -12.61 -5.07
C LEU A 150 6.81 -13.57 -4.09
N VAL A 151 5.56 -13.93 -4.36
CA VAL A 151 4.82 -14.90 -3.53
C VAL A 151 5.49 -16.27 -3.55
N ARG A 152 5.86 -16.76 -4.73
CA ARG A 152 6.58 -18.06 -4.85
C ARG A 152 7.89 -18.03 -4.07
N ASP A 153 8.64 -16.95 -4.18
CA ASP A 153 9.94 -16.82 -3.53
C ASP A 153 9.81 -16.82 -2.00
N VAL A 154 8.80 -16.13 -1.43
CA VAL A 154 8.57 -16.14 0.03
C VAL A 154 8.07 -17.49 0.53
N LEU A 155 7.22 -18.17 -0.23
CA LEU A 155 6.75 -19.51 0.13
C LEU A 155 7.88 -20.56 0.09
N ALA A 156 8.87 -20.39 -0.78
CA ALA A 156 10.06 -21.24 -0.82
C ALA A 156 10.98 -21.10 0.42
N MET A 157 10.78 -20.07 1.25
CA MET A 157 11.51 -19.89 2.52
C MET A 157 10.95 -20.73 3.67
N VAL A 158 9.78 -21.35 3.48
CA VAL A 158 9.14 -22.18 4.50
C VAL A 158 9.53 -23.63 4.26
N HIS A 159 10.30 -24.19 5.18
CA HIS A 159 10.76 -25.58 5.17
C HIS A 159 10.45 -26.25 6.50
#